data_43a1e4b7737fd08c9a4524c2d70a5ffc
#
_entry.id   43a1e4b7737fd08c9a4524c2d70a5ffc
#
_cell.length_a   1.000
_cell.length_b   1.000
_cell.length_c   1.000
_cell.angle_alpha   90.00
_cell.angle_beta   90.00
_cell.angle_gamma   90.00
#
_symmetry.space_group_name_H-M   'P 1'
#
loop_
_entity.id
_entity.type
_entity.pdbx_description
1 polymer ?
#
loop_
_entity_poly.entity_id
_entity_poly.type
_entity_poly.pdbx_seq_one_letter_code
_entity_poly.pdbx_strand_id
1 'polypeptide(L)'
;MSLRLLFACVLAFAAGIAVAADAPPTTEYAWPNLTDFLKQLIAKVGAPIKVYRLTLDRDGNVDLWIQDQQRRDLVDSYEYEKGVMSEPIPVKFEHYPSVDAVDHHVIELTTIDFQRLPGMVATAKAKLALPDARVSSIELERGDSHGFLTYTDVPIWTIHIDTPRHDGRVELSLDGKVLDADKD
;
A
#
# COMPACT_ATOMS: atom_id res chain seq x y z
N MET A 1 -9.57 -70.64 43.76
CA MET A 1 -10.15 -69.84 42.64
C MET A 1 -9.59 -68.45 42.74
N SER A 2 -8.62 -68.13 41.91
CA SER A 2 -7.91 -66.84 41.92
C SER A 2 -8.26 -66.03 40.68
N LEU A 3 -8.92 -64.89 40.90
CA LEU A 3 -9.35 -63.97 39.90
C LEU A 3 -8.23 -62.97 39.66
N ARG A 4 -7.57 -63.02 38.49
CA ARG A 4 -6.53 -62.07 38.07
C ARG A 4 -7.23 -60.89 37.35
N LEU A 5 -7.13 -59.70 37.95
CA LEU A 5 -7.52 -58.44 37.35
C LEU A 5 -6.40 -57.99 36.41
N LEU A 6 -6.71 -57.89 35.12
CA LEU A 6 -5.85 -57.25 34.10
C LEU A 6 -6.15 -55.74 34.07
N PHE A 7 -5.18 -54.92 34.46
CA PHE A 7 -5.20 -53.47 34.28
C PHE A 7 -4.67 -53.11 32.90
N ALA A 8 -5.52 -52.66 32.01
CA ALA A 8 -5.11 -52.12 30.74
C ALA A 8 -4.81 -50.62 30.90
N CYS A 9 -3.51 -50.23 30.81
CA CYS A 9 -3.10 -48.83 30.71
C CYS A 9 -3.38 -48.31 29.28
N VAL A 10 -4.33 -47.42 29.17
CA VAL A 10 -4.53 -46.62 27.96
C VAL A 10 -3.62 -45.41 28.05
N LEU A 11 -2.54 -45.41 27.29
CA LEU A 11 -1.69 -44.22 27.05
C LEU A 11 -2.38 -43.34 26.02
N ALA A 12 -2.97 -42.23 26.46
CA ALA A 12 -3.45 -41.19 25.56
C ALA A 12 -2.26 -40.34 25.08
N PHE A 13 -1.89 -40.48 23.81
CA PHE A 13 -0.99 -39.57 23.15
C PHE A 13 -1.72 -38.26 22.82
N ALA A 14 -1.49 -37.24 23.64
CA ALA A 14 -1.89 -35.88 23.30
C ALA A 14 -0.86 -35.32 22.28
N ALA A 15 -1.18 -35.41 21.00
CA ALA A 15 -0.44 -34.69 19.97
C ALA A 15 -0.72 -33.19 20.12
N GLY A 16 0.18 -32.47 20.76
CA GLY A 16 0.17 -31.02 20.80
C GLY A 16 0.43 -30.48 19.41
N ILE A 17 -0.59 -29.90 18.78
CA ILE A 17 -0.42 -29.08 17.58
C ILE A 17 0.30 -27.81 18.05
N ALA A 18 1.61 -27.74 17.82
CA ALA A 18 2.34 -26.50 17.95
C ALA A 18 1.85 -25.58 16.81
N VAL A 19 0.98 -24.64 17.13
CA VAL A 19 0.71 -23.48 16.26
C VAL A 19 2.04 -22.75 16.21
N ALA A 20 2.73 -22.83 15.07
CA ALA A 20 3.86 -21.97 14.80
C ALA A 20 3.32 -20.52 14.90
N ALA A 21 3.77 -19.79 15.91
CA ALA A 21 3.56 -18.36 15.96
C ALA A 21 4.24 -17.80 14.69
N ASP A 22 3.44 -17.24 13.80
CA ASP A 22 3.96 -16.53 12.65
C ASP A 22 4.97 -15.51 13.18
N ALA A 23 6.23 -15.69 12.77
CA ALA A 23 7.24 -14.66 12.99
C ALA A 23 6.72 -13.37 12.34
N PRO A 24 6.83 -12.21 13.02
CA PRO A 24 6.43 -10.96 12.40
C PRO A 24 7.15 -10.84 11.06
N PRO A 25 6.45 -10.44 9.98
CA PRO A 25 7.06 -10.33 8.67
C PRO A 25 8.29 -9.43 8.80
N THR A 26 9.45 -9.95 8.43
CA THR A 26 10.66 -9.16 8.33
C THR A 26 10.37 -8.05 7.32
N THR A 27 10.31 -6.81 7.80
CA THR A 27 9.99 -5.65 7.00
C THR A 27 11.15 -5.39 6.03
N GLU A 28 11.09 -6.01 4.85
CA GLU A 28 11.98 -5.70 3.73
C GLU A 28 11.74 -4.31 3.12
N TYR A 29 10.70 -3.66 3.56
CA TYR A 29 10.27 -2.36 3.09
C TYR A 29 10.33 -1.37 4.27
N ALA A 30 11.08 -0.30 4.10
CA ALA A 30 11.20 0.74 5.12
C ALA A 30 9.92 1.60 5.13
N TRP A 31 8.94 1.17 5.91
CA TRP A 31 7.70 1.94 6.06
C TRP A 31 8.01 3.30 6.69
N PRO A 32 7.52 4.40 6.12
CA PRO A 32 7.63 5.70 6.78
C PRO A 32 6.90 5.65 8.13
N ASN A 33 7.32 6.48 9.07
CA ASN A 33 6.51 6.70 10.26
C ASN A 33 5.23 7.44 9.87
N LEU A 34 4.21 6.67 9.47
CA LEU A 34 2.96 7.20 8.94
C LEU A 34 2.27 8.18 9.89
N THR A 35 2.42 7.98 11.21
CA THR A 35 1.84 8.90 12.21
C THR A 35 2.53 10.27 12.16
N ASP A 36 3.85 10.28 12.12
CA ASP A 36 4.63 11.53 12.06
C ASP A 36 4.47 12.21 10.70
N PHE A 37 4.54 11.44 9.63
CA PHE A 37 4.25 11.90 8.27
C PHE A 37 2.88 12.60 8.17
N LEU A 38 1.79 11.96 8.57
CA LEU A 38 0.45 12.54 8.50
C LEU A 38 0.32 13.78 9.39
N LYS A 39 0.94 13.78 10.58
CA LYS A 39 0.95 14.95 11.47
C LYS A 39 1.64 16.15 10.82
N GLN A 40 2.81 15.96 10.22
CA GLN A 40 3.54 17.04 9.54
C GLN A 40 2.77 17.52 8.31
N LEU A 41 2.19 16.59 7.54
CA LEU A 41 1.39 16.90 6.37
C LEU A 41 0.17 17.76 6.73
N ILE A 42 -0.60 17.37 7.75
CA ILE A 42 -1.75 18.14 8.23
C ILE A 42 -1.32 19.52 8.72
N ALA A 43 -0.20 19.62 9.44
CA ALA A 43 0.30 20.89 9.93
C ALA A 43 0.72 21.85 8.80
N LYS A 44 1.20 21.29 7.68
CA LYS A 44 1.70 22.08 6.54
C LYS A 44 0.61 22.46 5.54
N VAL A 45 -0.27 21.52 5.20
CA VAL A 45 -1.26 21.67 4.14
C VAL A 45 -2.64 22.06 4.71
N GLY A 46 -2.94 21.65 5.94
CA GLY A 46 -4.27 21.73 6.52
C GLY A 46 -5.13 20.51 6.15
N ALA A 47 -6.39 20.51 6.60
CA ALA A 47 -7.35 19.47 6.28
C ALA A 47 -8.60 20.08 5.62
N PRO A 48 -9.32 19.37 4.72
CA PRO A 48 -9.04 18.01 4.23
C PRO A 48 -7.86 17.97 3.23
N ILE A 49 -7.11 16.89 3.23
CA ILE A 49 -6.01 16.68 2.29
C ILE A 49 -6.51 15.87 1.11
N LYS A 50 -6.42 16.44 -0.08
CA LYS A 50 -6.82 15.83 -1.33
C LYS A 50 -5.59 15.54 -2.18
N VAL A 51 -5.26 14.25 -2.30
CA VAL A 51 -4.07 13.77 -2.99
C VAL A 51 -4.41 13.43 -4.43
N TYR A 52 -3.66 13.98 -5.37
CA TYR A 52 -3.70 13.63 -6.79
C TYR A 52 -2.93 12.33 -7.03
N ARG A 53 -1.74 12.21 -6.40
CA ARG A 53 -0.88 11.02 -6.39
C ARG A 53 -0.08 10.96 -5.10
N LEU A 54 0.13 9.75 -4.59
CA LEU A 54 1.02 9.47 -3.48
C LEU A 54 1.91 8.30 -3.87
N THR A 55 3.21 8.43 -3.69
CA THR A 55 4.19 7.37 -3.93
C THR A 55 5.00 7.14 -2.65
N LEU A 56 5.04 5.90 -2.20
CA LEU A 56 5.93 5.45 -1.14
C LEU A 56 7.09 4.71 -1.80
N ASP A 57 8.31 5.16 -1.57
CA ASP A 57 9.49 4.49 -2.12
C ASP A 57 10.03 3.40 -1.16
N ARG A 58 10.99 2.64 -1.64
CA ARG A 58 11.65 1.56 -0.89
C ARG A 58 12.31 2.04 0.39
N ASP A 59 12.85 3.24 0.40
CA ASP A 59 13.64 3.80 1.50
C ASP A 59 12.77 4.49 2.56
N GLY A 60 11.45 4.47 2.35
CA GLY A 60 10.46 5.04 3.25
C GLY A 60 10.24 6.54 3.05
N ASN A 61 10.68 7.09 1.92
CA ASN A 61 10.31 8.44 1.55
C ASN A 61 8.89 8.45 0.93
N VAL A 62 8.25 9.61 0.95
CA VAL A 62 6.92 9.78 0.40
C VAL A 62 6.89 10.98 -0.52
N ASP A 63 6.49 10.78 -1.77
CA ASP A 63 6.18 11.83 -2.72
C ASP A 63 4.67 12.01 -2.81
N LEU A 64 4.20 13.25 -2.76
CA LEU A 64 2.80 13.58 -2.84
C LEU A 64 2.56 14.71 -3.84
N TRP A 65 1.49 14.55 -4.60
CA TRP A 65 0.90 15.62 -5.37
C TRP A 65 -0.44 15.97 -4.74
N ILE A 66 -0.59 17.19 -4.25
CA ILE A 66 -1.74 17.61 -3.43
C ILE A 66 -2.44 18.77 -4.11
N GLN A 67 -3.76 18.70 -4.20
CA GLN A 67 -4.58 19.82 -4.68
C GLN A 67 -4.46 21.01 -3.72
N ASP A 68 -4.17 22.21 -4.25
CA ASP A 68 -4.18 23.43 -3.46
C ASP A 68 -5.61 23.70 -2.95
N GLN A 69 -5.74 24.01 -1.66
CA GLN A 69 -7.04 24.21 -1.02
C GLN A 69 -7.76 25.49 -1.45
N GLN A 70 -7.01 26.51 -1.88
CA GLN A 70 -7.55 27.80 -2.29
C GLN A 70 -7.73 27.87 -3.82
N ARG A 71 -6.82 27.23 -4.56
CA ARG A 71 -6.79 27.22 -6.02
C ARG A 71 -6.88 25.78 -6.50
N ARG A 72 -8.09 25.27 -6.54
CA ARG A 72 -8.41 23.86 -6.81
C ARG A 72 -8.01 23.34 -8.19
N ASP A 73 -7.63 24.23 -9.10
CA ASP A 73 -7.02 23.93 -10.40
C ASP A 73 -5.52 23.67 -10.32
N LEU A 74 -4.90 23.92 -9.18
CA LEU A 74 -3.48 23.72 -8.97
C LEU A 74 -3.17 22.50 -8.11
N VAL A 75 -2.00 21.96 -8.36
CA VAL A 75 -1.43 20.83 -7.62
C VAL A 75 -0.01 21.19 -7.24
N ASP A 76 0.35 20.97 -5.99
CA ASP A 76 1.71 21.13 -5.47
C ASP A 76 2.31 19.77 -5.11
N SER A 77 3.59 19.61 -5.38
CA SER A 77 4.38 18.46 -4.98
C SER A 77 5.02 18.70 -3.62
N TYR A 78 4.98 17.68 -2.78
CA TYR A 78 5.64 17.62 -1.48
C TYR A 78 6.44 16.34 -1.39
N GLU A 79 7.59 16.43 -0.71
CA GLU A 79 8.44 15.28 -0.39
C GLU A 79 8.55 15.13 1.12
N TYR A 80 8.42 13.90 1.62
CA TYR A 80 8.74 13.55 2.99
C TYR A 80 9.93 12.62 2.98
N GLU A 81 11.09 13.15 3.34
CA GLU A 81 12.37 12.44 3.34
C GLU A 81 13.03 12.53 4.70
N LYS A 82 13.51 11.39 5.23
CA LYS A 82 14.23 11.33 6.54
C LYS A 82 13.49 11.99 7.70
N GLY A 83 12.16 11.91 7.68
CA GLY A 83 11.33 12.47 8.73
C GLY A 83 11.02 13.96 8.58
N VAL A 84 11.32 14.58 7.45
CA VAL A 84 11.10 16.01 7.20
C VAL A 84 10.23 16.21 5.95
N MET A 85 9.21 17.05 6.09
CA MET A 85 8.35 17.47 4.99
C MET A 85 8.95 18.67 4.26
N SER A 86 9.06 18.60 2.94
CA SER A 86 9.56 19.68 2.07
C SER A 86 8.64 20.91 2.02
N GLU A 87 9.13 22.02 1.49
CA GLU A 87 8.27 23.09 1.00
C GLU A 87 7.55 22.65 -0.29
N PRO A 88 6.35 23.20 -0.58
CA PRO A 88 5.60 22.88 -1.80
C PRO A 88 6.34 23.33 -3.07
N ILE A 89 6.28 22.50 -4.09
CA ILE A 89 6.77 22.83 -5.43
C ILE A 89 5.60 22.74 -6.40
N PRO A 90 5.24 23.80 -7.13
CA PRO A 90 4.15 23.75 -8.10
C PRO A 90 4.37 22.70 -9.17
N VAL A 91 3.40 21.80 -9.34
CA VAL A 91 3.40 20.81 -10.44
C VAL A 91 3.07 21.50 -11.75
N LYS A 92 3.90 21.26 -12.77
CA LYS A 92 3.67 21.77 -14.13
C LYS A 92 3.02 20.67 -14.94
N PHE A 93 1.77 20.83 -15.29
CA PHE A 93 1.11 19.98 -16.27
C PHE A 93 1.43 20.48 -17.70
N GLU A 94 1.57 19.57 -18.64
CA GLU A 94 1.74 19.91 -20.05
C GLU A 94 0.54 20.71 -20.58
N HIS A 95 -0.66 20.33 -20.12
CA HIS A 95 -1.89 21.10 -20.29
C HIS A 95 -2.53 21.25 -18.91
N TYR A 96 -2.75 22.48 -18.46
CA TYR A 96 -3.34 22.72 -17.15
C TYR A 96 -4.76 22.15 -17.12
N PRO A 97 -5.06 21.26 -16.18
CA PRO A 97 -6.38 20.67 -16.05
C PRO A 97 -7.38 21.73 -15.57
N SER A 98 -8.66 21.55 -15.88
CA SER A 98 -9.72 22.34 -15.28
C SER A 98 -9.89 21.96 -13.79
N VAL A 99 -10.53 22.83 -13.01
CA VAL A 99 -10.89 22.52 -11.60
C VAL A 99 -11.65 21.20 -11.52
N ASP A 100 -12.63 20.99 -12.40
CA ASP A 100 -13.42 19.75 -12.42
C ASP A 100 -12.57 18.52 -12.71
N ALA A 101 -11.58 18.64 -13.59
CA ALA A 101 -10.67 17.53 -13.91
C ALA A 101 -9.78 17.18 -12.71
N VAL A 102 -9.24 18.17 -11.98
CA VAL A 102 -8.46 17.91 -10.77
C VAL A 102 -9.33 17.32 -9.68
N ASP A 103 -10.50 17.91 -9.43
CA ASP A 103 -11.45 17.42 -8.41
C ASP A 103 -11.88 15.98 -8.64
N HIS A 104 -11.96 15.57 -9.89
CA HIS A 104 -12.32 14.21 -10.25
C HIS A 104 -11.18 13.21 -9.98
N HIS A 105 -9.93 13.65 -10.09
CA HIS A 105 -8.76 12.79 -9.90
C HIS A 105 -8.26 12.68 -8.45
N VAL A 106 -8.64 13.63 -7.58
CA VAL A 106 -8.11 13.61 -6.21
C VAL A 106 -8.80 12.58 -5.31
N ILE A 107 -8.04 12.11 -4.34
CA ILE A 107 -8.44 11.14 -3.33
C ILE A 107 -8.34 11.81 -1.97
N GLU A 108 -9.37 11.76 -1.16
CA GLU A 108 -9.30 12.27 0.21
C GLU A 108 -8.48 11.33 1.09
N LEU A 109 -7.34 11.81 1.59
CA LEU A 109 -6.35 11.00 2.28
C LEU A 109 -6.88 10.36 3.57
N THR A 110 -7.86 11.01 4.24
CA THR A 110 -8.50 10.49 5.45
C THR A 110 -9.32 9.23 5.22
N THR A 111 -9.65 8.93 3.96
CA THR A 111 -10.39 7.70 3.59
C THR A 111 -9.48 6.48 3.40
N ILE A 112 -8.16 6.67 3.47
CA ILE A 112 -7.16 5.65 3.18
C ILE A 112 -6.74 4.93 4.45
N ASP A 113 -6.91 3.61 4.46
CA ASP A 113 -6.42 2.73 5.53
C ASP A 113 -5.02 2.20 5.22
N PHE A 114 -4.01 2.96 5.61
CA PHE A 114 -2.60 2.59 5.42
C PHE A 114 -2.19 1.30 6.15
N GLN A 115 -2.94 0.87 7.17
CA GLN A 115 -2.60 -0.36 7.92
C GLN A 115 -2.78 -1.62 7.07
N ARG A 116 -3.50 -1.53 5.96
CA ARG A 116 -3.68 -2.64 5.02
C ARG A 116 -2.49 -2.88 4.11
N LEU A 117 -1.63 -1.89 3.91
CA LEU A 117 -0.53 -1.96 2.94
C LEU A 117 0.39 -3.18 3.12
N PRO A 118 0.82 -3.58 4.34
CA PRO A 118 1.65 -4.77 4.50
C PRO A 118 0.97 -6.04 3.97
N GLY A 119 -0.34 -6.19 4.18
CA GLY A 119 -1.12 -7.30 3.66
C GLY A 119 -1.27 -7.25 2.13
N MET A 120 -1.41 -6.05 1.56
CA MET A 120 -1.46 -5.85 0.11
C MET A 120 -0.13 -6.21 -0.56
N VAL A 121 1.00 -5.84 0.04
CA VAL A 121 2.34 -6.22 -0.43
C VAL A 121 2.49 -7.75 -0.45
N ALA A 122 2.08 -8.43 0.62
CA ALA A 122 2.12 -9.90 0.65
C ALA A 122 1.24 -10.53 -0.44
N THR A 123 0.06 -9.96 -0.68
CA THR A 123 -0.85 -10.38 -1.76
C THR A 123 -0.22 -10.20 -3.13
N ALA A 124 0.43 -9.06 -3.39
CA ALA A 124 1.09 -8.76 -4.65
C ALA A 124 2.25 -9.73 -4.94
N LYS A 125 3.13 -9.97 -3.97
CA LYS A 125 4.22 -10.96 -4.09
C LYS A 125 3.69 -12.37 -4.39
N ALA A 126 2.65 -12.78 -3.68
CA ALA A 126 2.02 -14.09 -3.91
C ALA A 126 1.38 -14.19 -5.31
N LYS A 127 0.73 -13.12 -5.76
CA LYS A 127 0.08 -13.08 -7.08
C LYS A 127 1.07 -13.22 -8.22
N LEU A 128 2.24 -12.60 -8.13
CA LEU A 128 3.30 -12.70 -9.13
C LEU A 128 4.17 -13.96 -8.98
N ALA A 129 3.96 -14.75 -7.93
CA ALA A 129 4.81 -15.89 -7.55
C ALA A 129 6.29 -15.49 -7.43
N LEU A 130 6.55 -14.34 -6.81
CA LEU A 130 7.87 -13.75 -6.57
C LEU A 130 8.08 -13.52 -5.06
N PRO A 131 8.20 -14.58 -4.24
CA PRO A 131 8.27 -14.45 -2.77
C PRO A 131 9.51 -13.68 -2.29
N ASP A 132 10.61 -13.79 -3.02
CA ASP A 132 11.89 -13.14 -2.69
C ASP A 132 12.07 -11.77 -3.37
N ALA A 133 11.04 -11.31 -4.08
CA ALA A 133 11.07 -10.02 -4.74
C ALA A 133 10.99 -8.87 -3.72
N ARG A 134 11.56 -7.74 -4.09
CA ARG A 134 11.53 -6.52 -3.29
C ARG A 134 10.47 -5.58 -3.84
N VAL A 135 9.81 -4.85 -2.95
CA VAL A 135 8.96 -3.74 -3.37
C VAL A 135 9.86 -2.57 -3.73
N SER A 136 9.69 -2.01 -4.91
CA SER A 136 10.39 -0.80 -5.35
C SER A 136 9.61 0.46 -5.02
N SER A 137 8.30 0.45 -5.27
CA SER A 137 7.40 1.55 -4.89
C SER A 137 5.98 1.05 -4.66
N ILE A 138 5.20 1.87 -3.96
CA ILE A 138 3.76 1.70 -3.79
C ILE A 138 3.12 3.04 -4.14
N GLU A 139 2.20 3.03 -5.09
CA GLU A 139 1.55 4.23 -5.59
C GLU A 139 0.06 4.20 -5.29
N LEU A 140 -0.50 5.34 -4.91
CA LEU A 140 -1.93 5.58 -4.79
C LEU A 140 -2.31 6.68 -5.76
N GLU A 141 -3.16 6.35 -6.70
CA GLU A 141 -3.74 7.30 -7.65
C GLU A 141 -5.12 6.85 -8.10
N ARG A 142 -5.83 7.69 -8.83
CA ARG A 142 -6.99 7.21 -9.59
C ARG A 142 -6.48 6.59 -10.88
N GLY A 143 -6.69 5.29 -11.00
CA GLY A 143 -6.27 4.54 -12.15
C GLY A 143 -7.33 4.52 -13.24
N ASP A 144 -6.86 4.71 -14.46
CA ASP A 144 -7.55 4.15 -15.61
C ASP A 144 -7.25 2.64 -15.55
N SER A 145 -8.15 1.85 -15.00
CA SER A 145 -7.97 0.39 -15.05
C SER A 145 -7.88 -0.02 -16.52
N HIS A 146 -6.68 -0.28 -17.01
CA HIS A 146 -6.37 -0.69 -18.38
C HIS A 146 -6.87 -2.11 -18.68
N GLY A 147 -7.90 -2.55 -17.97
CA GLY A 147 -8.65 -3.76 -18.27
C GLY A 147 -9.71 -3.46 -19.32
N PHE A 148 -9.56 -4.02 -20.45
CA PHE A 148 -10.26 -4.04 -21.75
C PHE A 148 -11.76 -3.64 -21.83
N LEU A 149 -12.48 -3.30 -20.76
CA LEU A 149 -13.93 -3.04 -20.79
C LEU A 149 -14.52 -2.02 -19.80
N THR A 150 -13.80 -1.48 -18.83
CA THR A 150 -14.41 -0.50 -17.92
C THR A 150 -13.35 0.49 -17.40
N TYR A 151 -13.40 1.71 -17.90
CA TYR A 151 -12.79 2.85 -17.24
C TYR A 151 -13.52 3.10 -15.93
N THR A 152 -13.04 2.51 -14.86
CA THR A 152 -13.49 2.86 -13.53
C THR A 152 -12.43 3.78 -12.93
N ASP A 153 -12.70 5.07 -12.97
CA ASP A 153 -11.94 6.13 -12.29
C ASP A 153 -12.10 5.97 -10.77
N VAL A 154 -11.49 4.91 -10.26
CA VAL A 154 -11.49 4.56 -8.84
C VAL A 154 -10.09 4.67 -8.25
N PRO A 155 -9.95 5.01 -6.97
CA PRO A 155 -8.66 4.95 -6.30
C PRO A 155 -8.11 3.52 -6.30
N ILE A 156 -6.86 3.37 -6.72
CA ILE A 156 -6.14 2.10 -6.75
C ILE A 156 -4.78 2.23 -6.07
N TRP A 157 -4.33 1.12 -5.52
CA TRP A 157 -2.95 0.93 -5.12
C TRP A 157 -2.21 0.16 -6.21
N THR A 158 -1.11 0.71 -6.70
CA THR A 158 -0.18 0.02 -7.59
C THR A 158 1.09 -0.34 -6.83
N ILE A 159 1.39 -1.63 -6.73
CA ILE A 159 2.59 -2.14 -6.04
C ILE A 159 3.57 -2.61 -7.10
N HIS A 160 4.69 -1.92 -7.19
CA HIS A 160 5.81 -2.29 -8.05
C HIS A 160 6.79 -3.20 -7.31
N ILE A 161 7.16 -4.28 -7.95
CA ILE A 161 7.98 -5.34 -7.38
C ILE A 161 9.11 -5.64 -8.34
N ASP A 162 10.33 -5.69 -7.84
CA ASP A 162 11.52 -6.00 -8.62
C ASP A 162 12.29 -7.21 -8.08
N THR A 163 12.91 -7.92 -9.01
CA THR A 163 13.95 -8.91 -8.77
C THR A 163 15.14 -8.59 -9.67
N PRO A 164 16.30 -9.22 -9.49
CA PRO A 164 17.43 -9.02 -10.39
C PRO A 164 17.16 -9.39 -11.86
N ARG A 165 16.05 -10.06 -12.18
CA ARG A 165 15.74 -10.57 -13.52
C ARG A 165 14.34 -10.28 -14.03
N HIS A 166 13.43 -9.88 -13.16
CA HIS A 166 12.02 -9.69 -13.49
C HIS A 166 11.47 -8.52 -12.68
N ASP A 167 10.68 -7.72 -13.33
CA ASP A 167 9.88 -6.70 -12.71
C ASP A 167 8.42 -7.13 -12.75
N GLY A 168 7.60 -6.56 -11.90
CA GLY A 168 6.19 -6.84 -11.89
C GLY A 168 5.39 -5.74 -11.22
N ARG A 169 4.14 -5.66 -11.60
CA ARG A 169 3.19 -4.69 -11.11
C ARG A 169 1.90 -5.38 -10.72
N VAL A 170 1.33 -5.00 -9.59
CA VAL A 170 0.01 -5.46 -9.17
C VAL A 170 -0.83 -4.27 -8.77
N GLU A 171 -2.00 -4.15 -9.38
CA GLU A 171 -3.01 -3.17 -9.05
C GLU A 171 -4.03 -3.77 -8.09
N LEU A 172 -4.34 -3.03 -7.02
CA LEU A 172 -5.31 -3.46 -6.01
C LEU A 172 -6.29 -2.31 -5.71
N SER A 173 -7.53 -2.68 -5.43
CA SER A 173 -8.49 -1.75 -4.85
C SER A 173 -8.10 -1.35 -3.43
N LEU A 174 -8.70 -0.30 -2.88
CA LEU A 174 -8.42 0.17 -1.52
C LEU A 174 -8.67 -0.89 -0.43
N ASP A 175 -9.51 -1.87 -0.69
CA ASP A 175 -9.77 -3.00 0.20
C ASP A 175 -8.83 -4.20 -0.01
N GLY A 176 -7.88 -4.10 -0.95
CA GLY A 176 -6.83 -5.10 -1.20
C GLY A 176 -7.21 -6.21 -2.18
N LYS A 177 -8.31 -6.05 -2.93
CA LYS A 177 -8.65 -6.99 -4.00
C LYS A 177 -7.77 -6.73 -5.22
N VAL A 178 -7.13 -7.76 -5.76
CA VAL A 178 -6.35 -7.68 -7.00
C VAL A 178 -7.27 -7.33 -8.16
N LEU A 179 -6.94 -6.26 -8.87
CA LEU A 179 -7.63 -5.78 -10.07
C LEU A 179 -6.88 -6.21 -11.33
N ASP A 180 -5.57 -6.02 -11.34
CA ASP A 180 -4.68 -6.42 -12.43
C ASP A 180 -3.32 -6.87 -11.90
N ALA A 181 -2.59 -7.65 -12.69
CA ALA A 181 -1.23 -8.07 -12.37
C ALA A 181 -0.47 -8.37 -13.65
N ASP A 182 0.67 -7.73 -13.80
CA ASP A 182 1.58 -7.87 -14.92
C ASP A 182 2.99 -8.24 -14.43
N LYS A 183 3.67 -9.10 -15.20
CA LYS A 183 5.01 -9.58 -14.91
C LYS A 183 5.78 -9.69 -16.21
N ASP A 184 6.92 -9.01 -16.29
CA ASP A 184 7.88 -9.07 -17.40
C ASP A 184 8.73 -10.35 -17.39
#